data_e9b5a8d2764531e96f731f2682697518
#
_entry.id   e9b5a8d2764531e96f731f2682697518
#
_cell.length_a   1.000
_cell.length_b   1.000
_cell.length_c   1.000
_cell.angle_alpha   90.00
_cell.angle_beta   90.00
_cell.angle_gamma   90.00
#
_symmetry.space_group_name_H-M   'P 1'
#
loop_
_entity.id
_entity.type
_entity.pdbx_description
1 polymer ?
#
loop_
_entity_poly.entity_id
_entity_poly.type
_entity_poly.pdbx_seq_one_letter_code
_entity_poly.pdbx_strand_id
1 'polypeptide(L)' 'MTWEWERGSQGGQWVLTVGAWHAVVQRLAGSRPQWQATLTRTAAQAERLESPTYPEAVDARTWCLRKIAELASVRH' A
#
# COMPACT_ATOMS: atom_id res chain seq x y z
N MET A 1 -13.01 -13.44 -2.62
CA MET A 1 -11.87 -12.96 -3.43
C MET A 1 -10.70 -12.70 -2.52
N THR A 2 -9.58 -13.33 -2.79
CA THR A 2 -8.37 -13.17 -2.01
C THR A 2 -7.42 -12.23 -2.74
N TRP A 3 -6.92 -11.24 -2.02
CA TRP A 3 -5.92 -10.33 -2.57
C TRP A 3 -4.54 -10.87 -2.23
N GLU A 4 -3.71 -11.01 -3.25
CA GLU A 4 -2.37 -11.53 -3.06
C GLU A 4 -1.34 -10.44 -3.28
N TRP A 5 -0.47 -10.28 -2.29
CA TRP A 5 0.64 -9.37 -2.40
C TRP A 5 1.78 -10.03 -3.16
N GLU A 6 2.35 -9.30 -4.08
CA GLU A 6 3.50 -9.76 -4.85
C GLU A 6 4.74 -9.00 -4.40
N ARG A 7 5.88 -9.63 -4.55
CA ARG A 7 7.13 -8.94 -4.28
C ARG A 7 7.44 -8.01 -5.44
N GLY A 8 7.84 -6.78 -5.10
CA GLY A 8 8.29 -5.83 -6.10
C GLY A 8 9.66 -6.19 -6.66
N SER A 9 10.07 -5.44 -7.68
CA SER A 9 11.35 -5.67 -8.34
C SER A 9 12.55 -5.36 -7.43
N GLN A 10 12.33 -4.54 -6.39
CA GLN A 10 13.37 -4.20 -5.44
C GLN A 10 13.16 -4.97 -4.14
N GLY A 11 14.24 -5.37 -3.49
CA GLY A 11 14.14 -6.07 -2.22
C GLY A 11 13.42 -5.22 -1.17
N GLY A 12 12.60 -5.87 -0.34
CA GLY A 12 11.86 -5.18 0.70
C GLY A 12 10.68 -4.37 0.17
N GLN A 13 10.09 -4.81 -0.93
CA GLN A 13 8.94 -4.12 -1.51
C GLN A 13 7.81 -5.12 -1.76
N TRP A 14 6.59 -4.71 -1.43
CA TRP A 14 5.38 -5.48 -1.69
C TRP A 14 4.44 -4.65 -2.55
N VAL A 15 3.81 -5.30 -3.51
CA VAL A 15 2.93 -4.62 -4.47
C VAL A 15 1.59 -5.34 -4.54
N LEU A 16 0.52 -4.57 -4.57
CA LEU A 16 -0.83 -5.11 -4.72
C LEU A 16 -1.65 -4.18 -5.61
N THR A 17 -2.34 -4.75 -6.58
CA THR A 17 -3.27 -3.99 -7.41
C THR A 17 -4.69 -4.50 -7.16
N VAL A 18 -5.56 -3.62 -6.73
CA VAL A 18 -6.96 -3.95 -6.44
C VAL A 18 -7.85 -2.92 -7.12
N GLY A 19 -8.57 -3.36 -8.16
CA GLY A 19 -9.47 -2.47 -8.89
C GLY A 19 -8.71 -1.27 -9.43
N ALA A 20 -9.12 -0.07 -9.03
CA ALA A 20 -8.52 1.18 -9.48
C ALA A 20 -7.31 1.61 -8.64
N TRP A 21 -6.92 0.81 -7.66
CA TRP A 21 -5.84 1.19 -6.74
C TRP A 21 -4.60 0.34 -6.91
N HIS A 22 -3.47 1.00 -6.84
CA HIS A 22 -2.16 0.35 -6.84
C HIS A 22 -1.48 0.65 -5.51
N ALA A 23 -1.19 -0.40 -4.76
CA ALA A 23 -0.60 -0.27 -3.43
C ALA A 23 0.85 -0.73 -3.45
N VAL A 24 1.72 0.04 -2.84
CA VAL A 24 3.12 -0.30 -2.69
C VAL A 24 3.49 -0.17 -1.23
N VAL A 25 4.04 -1.23 -0.64
CA VAL A 25 4.59 -1.21 0.71
C VAL A 25 6.10 -1.34 0.57
N GLN A 26 6.82 -0.36 1.06
CA GLN A 26 8.25 -0.26 0.83
C GLN A 26 8.99 -0.11 2.15
N ARG A 27 10.11 -0.80 2.26
CA ARG A 27 10.99 -0.65 3.40
C ARG A 27 11.82 0.62 3.22
N LEU A 28 11.83 1.46 4.25
CA LEU A 28 12.60 2.68 4.23
C LEU A 28 14.03 2.44 4.70
N ALA A 29 14.95 3.21 4.15
CA ALA A 29 16.35 3.14 4.57
C ALA A 29 16.48 3.70 6.00
N GLY A 30 17.36 3.08 6.79
CA GLY A 30 17.61 3.53 8.15
C GLY A 30 18.13 2.41 9.02
N SER A 31 18.51 2.76 10.24
CA SER A 31 19.05 1.80 11.20
C SER A 31 17.98 0.89 11.79
N ARG A 32 16.71 1.32 11.73
CA ARG A 32 15.59 0.52 12.20
C ARG A 32 14.69 0.17 11.04
N PRO A 33 14.16 -1.06 11.01
CA PRO A 33 13.21 -1.42 9.95
C PRO A 33 11.95 -0.56 10.07
N GLN A 34 11.62 0.13 8.99
CA GLN A 34 10.40 0.91 8.89
C GLN A 34 9.79 0.68 7.52
N TRP A 35 8.46 0.61 7.50
CA TRP A 35 7.71 0.35 6.28
C TRP A 35 6.69 1.44 6.08
N GLN A 36 6.50 1.81 4.83
CA GLN A 36 5.52 2.82 4.47
C GLN A 36 4.73 2.33 3.27
N ALA A 37 3.43 2.58 3.28
CA ALA A 37 2.54 2.23 2.19
C ALA A 37 2.19 3.46 1.38
N THR A 38 2.05 3.27 0.08
CA THR A 38 1.59 4.31 -0.84
C THR A 38 0.47 3.73 -1.67
N LEU A 39 -0.65 4.46 -1.74
CA LEU A 39 -1.77 4.11 -2.60
C LEU A 39 -1.84 5.12 -3.73
N THR A 40 -1.88 4.62 -4.97
CA THR A 40 -2.03 5.45 -6.14
C THR A 40 -3.23 4.98 -6.94
N ARG A 41 -4.07 5.91 -7.35
CA ARG A 41 -5.20 5.57 -8.20
C ARG A 41 -4.73 5.43 -9.63
N THR A 42 -4.99 4.28 -10.25
CA THR A 42 -4.46 4.00 -11.59
C THR A 42 -5.02 4.91 -12.66
N ALA A 43 -6.27 5.36 -12.50
CA ALA A 43 -6.91 6.23 -13.47
C ALA A 43 -6.57 7.71 -13.28
N ALA A 44 -6.09 8.09 -12.10
CA ALA A 44 -5.76 9.48 -11.80
C ALA A 44 -4.49 9.51 -10.96
N GLN A 45 -3.37 9.62 -11.63
CA GLN A 45 -2.05 9.54 -10.98
C GLN A 45 -1.83 10.64 -9.95
N ALA A 46 -2.63 11.71 -10.02
CA ALA A 46 -2.54 12.78 -9.04
C ALA A 46 -3.05 12.37 -7.65
N GLU A 47 -3.89 11.33 -7.58
CA GLU A 47 -4.40 10.85 -6.31
C GLU A 47 -3.40 9.87 -5.71
N ARG A 48 -2.75 10.30 -4.66
CA ARG A 48 -1.75 9.51 -3.97
C ARG A 48 -1.92 9.69 -2.48
N LEU A 49 -1.99 8.57 -1.77
CA LEU A 49 -2.09 8.55 -0.32
C LEU A 49 -0.88 7.84 0.26
N GLU A 50 -0.33 8.39 1.32
CA GLU A 50 0.81 7.79 1.99
C GLU A 50 0.47 7.49 3.44
N SER A 51 0.87 6.31 3.90
CA SER A 51 0.65 5.91 5.28
C SER A 51 1.70 6.50 6.20
N PRO A 52 1.44 6.50 7.52
CA PRO A 52 2.53 6.64 8.47
C PRO A 52 3.52 5.49 8.34
N THR A 53 4.67 5.63 8.95
CA THR A 53 5.65 4.55 8.97
C THR A 53 5.32 3.54 10.06
N TYR A 54 5.59 2.28 9.78
CA TYR A 54 5.33 1.18 10.70
C TYR A 54 6.59 0.33 10.87
N PRO A 55 6.79 -0.28 12.03
CA PRO A 55 7.95 -1.15 12.24
C PRO A 55 7.85 -2.49 11.50
N GLU A 56 6.64 -2.87 11.05
CA GLU A 56 6.44 -4.14 10.36
C GLU A 56 5.66 -3.96 9.08
N ALA A 57 6.03 -4.74 8.06
CA ALA A 57 5.38 -4.67 6.76
C ALA A 57 3.89 -5.03 6.83
N VAL A 58 3.53 -5.96 7.72
CA VAL A 58 2.13 -6.38 7.86
C VAL A 58 1.23 -5.22 8.26
N ASP A 59 1.72 -4.31 9.09
CA ASP A 59 0.94 -3.14 9.50
C ASP A 59 0.71 -2.20 8.34
N ALA A 60 1.73 -1.98 7.53
CA ALA A 60 1.60 -1.13 6.35
C ALA A 60 0.64 -1.76 5.33
N ARG A 61 0.71 -3.07 5.14
CA ARG A 61 -0.22 -3.77 4.24
C ARG A 61 -1.65 -3.67 4.75
N THR A 62 -1.85 -3.83 6.04
CA THR A 62 -3.17 -3.70 6.65
C THR A 62 -3.73 -2.30 6.44
N TRP A 63 -2.90 -1.28 6.57
CA TRP A 63 -3.32 0.09 6.30
C TRP A 63 -3.86 0.24 4.87
N CYS A 64 -3.16 -0.36 3.89
CA CYS A 64 -3.61 -0.32 2.50
C CYS A 64 -4.99 -0.93 2.32
N LEU A 65 -5.20 -2.11 2.88
CA LEU A 65 -6.46 -2.82 2.74
C LEU A 65 -7.60 -2.05 3.40
N ARG A 66 -7.36 -1.47 4.56
CA ARG A 66 -8.37 -0.67 5.25
C ARG A 66 -8.71 0.59 4.47
N LYS A 67 -7.69 1.27 3.93
CA LYS A 67 -7.93 2.47 3.13
C LYS A 67 -8.70 2.17 1.86
N ILE A 68 -8.35 1.10 1.17
CA ILE A 68 -9.08 0.70 -0.04
C ILE A 68 -10.54 0.41 0.30
N ALA A 69 -10.79 -0.29 1.41
CA ALA A 69 -12.15 -0.58 1.84
C ALA A 69 -12.92 0.70 2.20
N GLU A 70 -12.28 1.63 2.90
CA GLU A 70 -12.91 2.91 3.23
C GLU A 70 -13.28 3.70 1.98
N LEU A 71 -12.36 3.77 1.02
CA LEU A 71 -12.60 4.53 -0.21
C LEU A 71 -13.68 3.88 -1.06
N ALA A 72 -13.75 2.55 -1.06
CA ALA A 72 -14.80 1.84 -1.79
C ALA A 72 -16.16 2.05 -1.14
N SER A 73 -16.24 2.12 0.18
CA SER A 73 -17.51 2.28 0.89
C SER A 73 -18.08 3.69 0.79
N VAL A 74 -17.24 4.68 0.51
CA VAL A 74 -17.68 6.08 0.37
C VAL A 74 -18.34 6.32 -0.99
N ARG A 75 -18.11 5.44 -1.94
CA ARG A 75 -18.69 5.59 -3.27
C ARG A 75 -20.15 5.12 -3.29
N HIS A 76 -21.00 5.99 -3.64
CA HIS A 76 -22.42 5.67 -3.82
C HIS A 76 -22.90 6.17 -5.17
#